data_f2e5baa8c5a22855caaee8c70f95f2c7
#
_entry.id   f2e5baa8c5a22855caaee8c70f95f2c7
#
_cell.length_a   1.000
_cell.length_b   1.000
_cell.length_c   1.000
_cell.angle_alpha   90.00
_cell.angle_beta   90.00
_cell.angle_gamma   90.00
#
_symmetry.space_group_name_H-M   'P 1'
#
loop_
_entity.id
_entity.type
_entity.pdbx_description
1 polymer ?
#
loop_
_entity_poly.entity_id
_entity_poly.type
_entity_poly.pdbx_seq_one_letter_code
_entity_poly.pdbx_strand_id
1 'polypeptide(L)'
;MGMSMLADEIAARMNGRLDYVKREPRRILDAGSGSAAVVESLRRRYPQSEFIAIDSAIERLHGSRRRRGLAARALAALGLGGSRAMRAVAADLGRLPLADGSVDLVWSNLALHRSHDPLPVLREMHRVLAVEGLLMFSTLGPDTLKELRAAFAEADPGSPHVHGFVDMHDIGDMLVQTGFAAPVMDMETVTITYADVTTLARDLKSSGEANALTARRRGLSGRALWAGLDAAYELWRRDGRLPATFEIVHGHAWKPRPRPAPTDVQPVRFHTSARMQPKTGHGSGGG
;
A
#
# COMPACT_ATOMS: atom_id res chain seq x y z
N MET A 1 16.61 2.40 16.02
CA MET A 1 15.99 2.11 14.68
C MET A 1 15.15 3.32 14.33
N GLY A 2 15.20 3.80 13.10
CA GLY A 2 14.36 4.91 12.63
C GLY A 2 13.49 4.45 11.47
N MET A 3 12.59 5.34 11.00
CA MET A 3 11.64 5.05 9.92
C MET A 3 12.29 4.53 8.63
N SER A 4 13.46 5.07 8.25
CA SER A 4 14.18 4.57 7.07
C SER A 4 14.63 3.11 7.23
N MET A 5 15.12 2.73 8.41
CA MET A 5 15.49 1.34 8.71
C MET A 5 14.26 0.43 8.76
N LEU A 6 13.13 0.93 9.27
CA LEU A 6 11.87 0.20 9.25
C LEU A 6 11.42 -0.10 7.81
N ALA A 7 11.47 0.91 6.93
CA ALA A 7 11.09 0.72 5.53
C ALA A 7 11.99 -0.30 4.80
N ASP A 8 13.29 -0.30 5.08
CA ASP A 8 14.24 -1.26 4.53
C ASP A 8 13.98 -2.69 5.07
N GLU A 9 13.65 -2.83 6.35
CA GLU A 9 13.30 -4.11 6.98
C GLU A 9 12.00 -4.69 6.42
N ILE A 10 10.95 -3.85 6.28
CA ILE A 10 9.68 -4.25 5.68
C ILE A 10 9.90 -4.73 4.25
N ALA A 11 10.68 -4.00 3.47
CA ALA A 11 11.02 -4.39 2.12
C ALA A 11 11.80 -5.71 2.06
N ALA A 12 12.70 -5.97 3.01
CA ALA A 12 13.42 -7.24 3.09
C ALA A 12 12.46 -8.40 3.37
N ARG A 13 11.48 -8.23 4.28
CA ARG A 13 10.44 -9.22 4.57
C ARG A 13 9.54 -9.48 3.36
N MET A 14 9.10 -8.41 2.67
CA MET A 14 8.35 -8.55 1.42
C MET A 14 9.15 -9.29 0.35
N ASN A 15 10.46 -8.99 0.23
CA ASN A 15 11.33 -9.68 -0.73
C ASN A 15 11.49 -11.18 -0.41
N GLY A 16 11.57 -11.56 0.89
CA GLY A 16 11.55 -12.96 1.30
C GLY A 16 10.26 -13.70 0.91
N ARG A 17 9.11 -13.03 0.91
CA ARG A 17 7.83 -13.62 0.47
C ARG A 17 7.82 -13.98 -1.02
N LEU A 18 8.63 -13.30 -1.83
CA LEU A 18 8.79 -13.66 -3.26
C LEU A 18 9.50 -15.00 -3.47
N ASP A 19 10.09 -15.63 -2.44
CA ASP A 19 10.68 -16.97 -2.53
C ASP A 19 9.62 -18.05 -2.83
N TYR A 20 8.38 -17.77 -2.41
CA TYR A 20 7.23 -18.65 -2.65
C TYR A 20 6.55 -18.40 -4.01
N VAL A 21 6.95 -17.32 -4.69
CA VAL A 21 6.39 -16.91 -5.99
C VAL A 21 7.32 -17.38 -7.10
N LYS A 22 6.93 -18.48 -7.77
CA LYS A 22 7.69 -19.06 -8.89
C LYS A 22 7.42 -18.28 -10.19
N ARG A 23 7.80 -17.02 -10.23
CA ARG A 23 7.65 -16.15 -11.41
C ARG A 23 8.91 -15.36 -11.67
N GLU A 24 9.25 -15.21 -12.95
CA GLU A 24 10.32 -14.34 -13.43
C GLU A 24 9.68 -13.17 -14.20
N PRO A 25 9.40 -12.05 -13.52
CA PRO A 25 8.83 -10.88 -14.15
C PRO A 25 9.78 -10.28 -15.16
N ARG A 26 9.31 -9.95 -16.35
CA ARG A 26 10.10 -9.23 -17.37
C ARG A 26 10.21 -7.74 -17.05
N ARG A 27 9.13 -7.19 -16.50
CA ARG A 27 9.05 -5.78 -16.14
C ARG A 27 8.43 -5.60 -14.76
N ILE A 28 9.13 -4.84 -13.90
CA ILE A 28 8.77 -4.57 -12.52
C ILE A 28 8.52 -3.07 -12.37
N LEU A 29 7.36 -2.71 -11.82
CA LEU A 29 7.04 -1.38 -11.37
C LEU A 29 7.32 -1.27 -9.87
N ASP A 30 8.22 -0.37 -9.46
CA ASP A 30 8.37 0.09 -8.08
C ASP A 30 7.52 1.34 -7.89
N ALA A 31 6.35 1.16 -7.29
CA ALA A 31 5.34 2.20 -7.09
C ALA A 31 5.50 2.85 -5.71
N GLY A 32 5.93 4.09 -5.67
CA GLY A 32 6.30 4.81 -4.44
C GLY A 32 7.74 4.56 -4.03
N SER A 33 8.64 4.62 -5.00
CA SER A 33 10.07 4.31 -4.85
C SER A 33 10.74 5.17 -3.79
N GLY A 34 10.79 4.65 -2.55
CA GLY A 34 11.35 5.37 -1.40
C GLY A 34 12.82 5.09 -1.13
N SER A 35 13.31 3.88 -1.39
CA SER A 35 14.64 3.43 -1.00
C SER A 35 15.40 2.75 -2.15
N ALA A 36 16.60 3.23 -2.40
CA ALA A 36 17.51 2.61 -3.36
C ALA A 36 17.91 1.17 -2.97
N ALA A 37 17.93 0.86 -1.68
CA ALA A 37 18.27 -0.46 -1.16
C ALA A 37 17.24 -1.51 -1.57
N VAL A 38 15.96 -1.15 -1.56
CA VAL A 38 14.85 -2.01 -1.98
C VAL A 38 14.97 -2.37 -3.45
N VAL A 39 15.13 -1.36 -4.31
CA VAL A 39 15.31 -1.57 -5.74
C VAL A 39 16.51 -2.46 -6.02
N GLU A 40 17.61 -2.28 -5.31
CA GLU A 40 18.80 -3.07 -5.47
C GLU A 40 18.61 -4.54 -5.06
N SER A 41 17.83 -4.81 -4.01
CA SER A 41 17.51 -6.18 -3.59
C SER A 41 16.66 -6.91 -4.62
N LEU A 42 15.64 -6.22 -5.17
CA LEU A 42 14.81 -6.76 -6.25
C LEU A 42 15.62 -7.00 -7.54
N ARG A 43 16.58 -6.11 -7.86
CA ARG A 43 17.45 -6.28 -9.02
C ARG A 43 18.38 -7.46 -8.90
N ARG A 44 18.86 -7.75 -7.70
CA ARG A 44 19.66 -8.97 -7.44
C ARG A 44 18.82 -10.22 -7.62
N ARG A 45 17.54 -10.17 -7.22
CA ARG A 45 16.61 -11.29 -7.41
C ARG A 45 16.23 -11.49 -8.87
N TYR A 46 15.98 -10.41 -9.60
CA TYR A 46 15.50 -10.43 -10.99
C TYR A 46 16.46 -9.66 -11.93
N PRO A 47 17.66 -10.18 -12.19
CA PRO A 47 18.70 -9.43 -12.91
C PRO A 47 18.34 -9.16 -14.38
N GLN A 48 17.43 -9.94 -14.96
CA GLN A 48 16.97 -9.80 -16.34
C GLN A 48 15.77 -8.88 -16.52
N SER A 49 15.17 -8.41 -15.41
CA SER A 49 13.98 -7.57 -15.45
C SER A 49 14.32 -6.13 -15.81
N GLU A 50 13.37 -5.48 -16.49
CA GLU A 50 13.32 -4.03 -16.66
C GLU A 50 12.66 -3.41 -15.43
N PHE A 51 13.26 -2.36 -14.86
CA PHE A 51 12.73 -1.68 -13.67
C PHE A 51 12.23 -0.29 -14.01
N ILE A 52 11.00 0.00 -13.57
CA ILE A 52 10.37 1.31 -13.66
C ILE A 52 10.12 1.76 -12.22
N ALA A 53 10.65 2.91 -11.81
CA ALA A 53 10.41 3.52 -10.52
C ALA A 53 9.51 4.74 -10.69
N ILE A 54 8.40 4.77 -9.97
CA ILE A 54 7.46 5.90 -9.98
C ILE A 54 7.25 6.40 -8.56
N ASP A 55 7.38 7.71 -8.37
CA ASP A 55 7.03 8.40 -7.14
C ASP A 55 6.52 9.80 -7.48
N SER A 56 5.60 10.34 -6.69
CA SER A 56 5.12 11.72 -6.85
C SER A 56 6.16 12.76 -6.49
N ALA A 57 7.12 12.43 -5.60
CA ALA A 57 8.20 13.31 -5.18
C ALA A 57 9.50 12.98 -5.94
N ILE A 58 9.90 13.90 -6.80
CA ILE A 58 11.12 13.77 -7.64
C ILE A 58 12.39 13.62 -6.79
N GLU A 59 12.41 14.17 -5.59
CA GLU A 59 13.52 14.11 -4.64
C GLU A 59 13.80 12.67 -4.21
N ARG A 60 12.75 11.87 -4.00
CA ARG A 60 12.88 10.44 -3.65
C ARG A 60 13.49 9.64 -4.79
N LEU A 61 13.10 9.92 -6.02
CA LEU A 61 13.68 9.30 -7.22
C LEU A 61 15.17 9.68 -7.42
N HIS A 62 15.54 10.90 -7.07
CA HIS A 62 16.94 11.35 -7.14
C HIS A 62 17.82 10.74 -6.03
N GLY A 63 17.28 10.48 -4.86
CA GLY A 63 17.97 9.79 -3.77
C GLY A 63 18.43 8.39 -4.19
N SER A 64 17.59 7.67 -4.93
CA SER A 64 17.92 6.36 -5.50
C SER A 64 19.01 6.42 -6.59
N ARG A 65 19.08 7.52 -7.36
CA ARG A 65 20.10 7.74 -8.38
C ARG A 65 21.48 8.14 -7.82
N ARG A 66 21.54 8.95 -6.76
CA ARG A 66 22.79 9.46 -6.18
C ARG A 66 23.62 8.37 -5.51
N ARG A 67 23.00 7.31 -4.98
CA ARG A 67 23.71 6.18 -4.35
C ARG A 67 24.38 5.22 -5.34
N ARG A 68 24.13 5.35 -6.64
CA ARG A 68 24.97 4.66 -7.65
C ARG A 68 26.35 5.28 -7.64
N GLY A 69 27.31 4.57 -7.08
CA GLY A 69 28.72 4.99 -7.08
C GLY A 69 29.20 5.35 -8.51
N LEU A 70 30.11 6.31 -8.60
CA LEU A 70 30.72 6.75 -9.88
C LEU A 70 31.20 5.57 -10.76
N ALA A 71 31.70 4.49 -10.13
CA ALA A 71 32.12 3.28 -10.81
C ALA A 71 30.97 2.55 -11.54
N ALA A 72 29.78 2.43 -10.91
CA ALA A 72 28.60 1.80 -11.54
C ALA A 72 28.04 2.65 -12.69
N ARG A 73 28.18 3.98 -12.60
CA ARG A 73 27.81 4.90 -13.69
C ARG A 73 28.75 4.82 -14.86
N ALA A 74 30.08 4.70 -14.60
CA ALA A 74 31.08 4.53 -15.62
C ALA A 74 30.97 3.19 -16.36
N LEU A 75 30.73 2.10 -15.63
CA LEU A 75 30.47 0.77 -16.22
C LEU A 75 29.18 0.75 -17.08
N ALA A 76 28.11 1.41 -16.63
CA ALA A 76 26.87 1.54 -17.41
C ALA A 76 27.10 2.39 -18.70
N ALA A 77 27.90 3.46 -18.63
CA ALA A 77 28.21 4.30 -19.77
C ALA A 77 29.07 3.58 -20.80
N LEU A 78 29.90 2.60 -20.37
CA LEU A 78 30.72 1.76 -21.23
C LEU A 78 30.00 0.51 -21.77
N GLY A 79 28.69 0.35 -21.47
CA GLY A 79 27.93 -0.83 -21.91
C GLY A 79 28.31 -2.14 -21.22
N LEU A 80 29.21 -2.08 -20.23
CA LEU A 80 29.75 -3.25 -19.52
C LEU A 80 28.95 -3.61 -18.28
N GLY A 81 27.93 -2.80 -17.93
CA GLY A 81 27.02 -3.08 -16.84
C GLY A 81 25.80 -3.86 -17.34
N GLY A 82 25.75 -5.16 -17.10
CA GLY A 82 24.68 -6.06 -17.52
C GLY A 82 23.30 -5.81 -16.87
N SER A 83 23.09 -4.71 -16.16
CA SER A 83 21.84 -4.33 -15.55
C SER A 83 21.11 -3.31 -16.42
N ARG A 84 19.93 -3.69 -16.96
CA ARG A 84 19.04 -2.78 -17.70
C ARG A 84 18.80 -1.50 -16.90
N ALA A 85 18.84 -0.34 -17.59
CA ALA A 85 18.71 0.95 -16.97
C ALA A 85 17.31 1.07 -16.29
N MET A 86 17.30 1.49 -15.02
CA MET A 86 16.07 1.83 -14.33
C MET A 86 15.51 3.13 -14.90
N ARG A 87 14.26 3.11 -15.33
CA ARG A 87 13.52 4.31 -15.71
C ARG A 87 12.86 4.89 -14.46
N ALA A 88 13.12 6.14 -14.15
CA ALA A 88 12.50 6.84 -13.02
C ALA A 88 11.61 7.96 -13.56
N VAL A 89 10.35 7.95 -13.16
CA VAL A 89 9.32 8.88 -13.63
C VAL A 89 8.62 9.49 -12.42
N ALA A 90 8.52 10.82 -12.38
CA ALA A 90 7.70 11.51 -11.39
C ALA A 90 6.24 11.51 -11.86
N ALA A 91 5.35 10.83 -11.12
CA ALA A 91 3.93 10.77 -11.43
C ALA A 91 3.11 10.41 -10.20
N ASP A 92 1.80 10.70 -10.26
CA ASP A 92 0.82 10.27 -9.29
C ASP A 92 0.55 8.76 -9.44
N LEU A 93 0.52 8.03 -8.32
CA LEU A 93 0.21 6.61 -8.30
C LEU A 93 -1.24 6.32 -8.67
N GLY A 94 -2.15 7.26 -8.46
CA GLY A 94 -3.53 7.18 -8.92
C GLY A 94 -3.71 7.45 -10.42
N ARG A 95 -2.61 7.79 -11.16
CA ARG A 95 -2.62 8.03 -12.61
C ARG A 95 -1.27 7.69 -13.22
N LEU A 96 -1.01 6.41 -13.37
CA LEU A 96 0.29 5.91 -13.84
C LEU A 96 0.48 6.15 -15.36
N PRO A 97 1.61 6.73 -15.79
CA PRO A 97 1.92 6.96 -17.21
C PRO A 97 2.43 5.69 -17.91
N LEU A 98 1.72 4.59 -17.71
CA LEU A 98 2.03 3.27 -18.25
C LEU A 98 0.81 2.72 -19.00
N ALA A 99 1.06 1.92 -20.04
CA ALA A 99 0.00 1.24 -20.78
C ALA A 99 -0.62 0.11 -19.95
N ASP A 100 -1.85 -0.28 -20.30
CA ASP A 100 -2.55 -1.41 -19.70
C ASP A 100 -1.74 -2.71 -19.90
N GLY A 101 -1.68 -3.54 -18.86
CA GLY A 101 -1.02 -4.83 -18.93
C GLY A 101 0.48 -4.78 -19.24
N SER A 102 1.16 -3.68 -18.93
CA SER A 102 2.54 -3.42 -19.35
C SER A 102 3.60 -3.89 -18.35
N VAL A 103 3.22 -4.33 -17.14
CA VAL A 103 4.15 -4.80 -16.09
C VAL A 103 3.69 -6.14 -15.51
N ASP A 104 4.65 -6.98 -15.10
CA ASP A 104 4.37 -8.33 -14.58
C ASP A 104 4.33 -8.36 -13.05
N LEU A 105 5.03 -7.42 -12.40
CA LEU A 105 5.07 -7.25 -10.96
C LEU A 105 4.93 -5.76 -10.62
N VAL A 106 3.96 -5.44 -9.78
CA VAL A 106 3.91 -4.15 -9.07
C VAL A 106 4.38 -4.38 -7.64
N TRP A 107 5.41 -3.66 -7.28
CA TRP A 107 5.96 -3.60 -5.94
C TRP A 107 5.68 -2.24 -5.32
N SER A 108 5.09 -2.21 -4.12
CA SER A 108 4.78 -0.96 -3.44
C SER A 108 5.08 -1.09 -1.94
N ASN A 109 6.21 -0.52 -1.50
CA ASN A 109 6.62 -0.59 -0.10
C ASN A 109 6.30 0.72 0.60
N LEU A 110 5.39 0.68 1.60
CA LEU A 110 4.98 1.84 2.42
C LEU A 110 4.64 3.08 1.58
N ALA A 111 3.83 2.90 0.53
CA ALA A 111 3.43 4.01 -0.34
C ALA A 111 1.91 4.21 -0.40
N LEU A 112 1.12 3.14 -0.25
CA LEU A 112 -0.34 3.20 -0.43
C LEU A 112 -1.02 4.16 0.55
N HIS A 113 -0.57 4.19 1.82
CA HIS A 113 -1.12 5.07 2.86
C HIS A 113 -0.87 6.57 2.62
N ARG A 114 -0.01 6.92 1.67
CA ARG A 114 0.24 8.33 1.28
C ARG A 114 -0.89 8.88 0.42
N SER A 115 -1.72 8.02 -0.16
CA SER A 115 -2.94 8.43 -0.84
C SER A 115 -4.07 8.54 0.17
N HIS A 116 -4.83 9.64 0.12
CA HIS A 116 -6.02 9.81 0.96
C HIS A 116 -7.10 8.76 0.62
N ASP A 117 -7.21 8.41 -0.66
CA ASP A 117 -8.06 7.33 -1.15
C ASP A 117 -7.19 6.30 -1.88
N PRO A 118 -7.01 5.09 -1.31
CA PRO A 118 -6.22 4.04 -1.95
C PRO A 118 -6.86 3.43 -3.20
N LEU A 119 -8.20 3.53 -3.35
CA LEU A 119 -8.93 2.84 -4.39
C LEU A 119 -8.50 3.24 -5.82
N PRO A 120 -8.32 4.53 -6.18
CA PRO A 120 -7.76 4.92 -7.47
C PRO A 120 -6.35 4.35 -7.71
N VAL A 121 -5.51 4.31 -6.67
CA VAL A 121 -4.15 3.76 -6.77
C VAL A 121 -4.19 2.27 -7.08
N LEU A 122 -5.04 1.51 -6.37
CA LEU A 122 -5.23 0.07 -6.61
C LEU A 122 -5.79 -0.21 -8.02
N ARG A 123 -6.71 0.63 -8.50
CA ARG A 123 -7.23 0.54 -9.90
C ARG A 123 -6.14 0.73 -10.94
N GLU A 124 -5.26 1.70 -10.74
CA GLU A 124 -4.14 1.95 -11.65
C GLU A 124 -3.11 0.82 -11.59
N MET A 125 -2.79 0.31 -10.38
CA MET A 125 -1.93 -0.86 -10.22
C MET A 125 -2.52 -2.09 -10.93
N HIS A 126 -3.83 -2.32 -10.80
CA HIS A 126 -4.51 -3.40 -11.53
C HIS A 126 -4.49 -3.17 -13.05
N ARG A 127 -4.73 -1.94 -13.53
CA ARG A 127 -4.74 -1.61 -14.95
C ARG A 127 -3.40 -1.93 -15.61
N VAL A 128 -2.30 -1.46 -15.01
CA VAL A 128 -0.95 -1.61 -15.59
C VAL A 128 -0.39 -3.03 -15.46
N LEU A 129 -0.90 -3.85 -14.53
CA LEU A 129 -0.51 -5.26 -14.42
C LEU A 129 -0.95 -6.07 -15.62
N ALA A 130 -0.07 -6.91 -16.13
CA ALA A 130 -0.39 -7.96 -17.09
C ALA A 130 -1.34 -9.00 -16.46
N VAL A 131 -2.06 -9.73 -17.30
CA VAL A 131 -2.84 -10.89 -16.85
C VAL A 131 -1.90 -11.86 -16.13
N GLU A 132 -2.33 -12.40 -14.99
CA GLU A 132 -1.53 -13.20 -14.07
C GLU A 132 -0.32 -12.46 -13.47
N GLY A 133 -0.27 -11.13 -13.58
CA GLY A 133 0.69 -10.29 -12.88
C GLY A 133 0.39 -10.23 -11.38
N LEU A 134 1.43 -9.97 -10.60
CA LEU A 134 1.39 -9.91 -9.13
C LEU A 134 1.47 -8.47 -8.65
N LEU A 135 0.56 -8.09 -7.77
CA LEU A 135 0.72 -6.95 -6.87
C LEU A 135 1.29 -7.46 -5.54
N MET A 136 2.37 -6.84 -5.07
CA MET A 136 2.90 -7.03 -3.72
C MET A 136 3.12 -5.67 -3.07
N PHE A 137 2.56 -5.48 -1.89
CA PHE A 137 2.61 -4.18 -1.23
C PHE A 137 2.71 -4.29 0.29
N SER A 138 3.14 -3.19 0.89
CA SER A 138 2.96 -2.91 2.32
C SER A 138 2.37 -1.51 2.51
N THR A 139 1.65 -1.35 3.60
CA THR A 139 1.07 -0.06 4.00
C THR A 139 0.99 0.03 5.51
N LEU A 140 0.57 1.18 6.02
CA LEU A 140 0.35 1.40 7.45
C LEU A 140 -1.12 1.19 7.79
N GLY A 141 -1.40 0.58 8.94
CA GLY A 141 -2.73 0.35 9.49
C GLY A 141 -3.11 1.32 10.60
N PRO A 142 -4.37 1.26 11.09
CA PRO A 142 -4.98 2.26 11.97
C PRO A 142 -4.29 2.43 13.33
N ASP A 143 -3.62 1.42 13.87
CA ASP A 143 -2.89 1.50 15.13
C ASP A 143 -1.53 2.23 15.01
N THR A 144 -1.13 2.63 13.80
CA THR A 144 0.11 3.37 13.59
C THR A 144 0.08 4.72 14.32
N LEU A 145 1.16 4.98 15.10
CA LEU A 145 1.35 6.19 15.89
C LEU A 145 0.20 6.47 16.87
N LYS A 146 -0.42 5.44 17.43
CA LYS A 146 -1.55 5.59 18.37
C LYS A 146 -1.17 6.40 19.61
N GLU A 147 0.04 6.27 20.11
CA GLU A 147 0.55 7.02 21.25
C GLU A 147 0.66 8.51 20.91
N LEU A 148 1.21 8.83 19.73
CA LEU A 148 1.33 10.20 19.25
C LEU A 148 -0.05 10.82 18.99
N ARG A 149 -0.97 10.03 18.42
CA ARG A 149 -2.36 10.47 18.18
C ARG A 149 -3.08 10.79 19.50
N ALA A 150 -2.94 9.94 20.51
CA ALA A 150 -3.52 10.16 21.84
C ALA A 150 -2.93 11.41 22.50
N ALA A 151 -1.61 11.59 22.46
CA ALA A 151 -0.95 12.74 23.04
C ALA A 151 -1.36 14.07 22.35
N PHE A 152 -1.52 14.07 21.02
CA PHE A 152 -2.03 15.25 20.31
C PHE A 152 -3.51 15.51 20.58
N ALA A 153 -4.34 14.46 20.76
CA ALA A 153 -5.74 14.65 21.13
C ALA A 153 -5.90 15.37 22.47
N GLU A 154 -4.94 15.21 23.38
CA GLU A 154 -4.88 15.93 24.66
C GLU A 154 -4.29 17.36 24.50
N ALA A 155 -3.19 17.48 23.76
CA ALA A 155 -2.47 18.75 23.63
C ALA A 155 -3.12 19.75 22.67
N ASP A 156 -3.81 19.30 21.62
CA ASP A 156 -4.49 20.12 20.59
C ASP A 156 -5.75 19.39 20.05
N PRO A 157 -6.81 19.28 20.84
CA PRO A 157 -8.01 18.50 20.47
C PRO A 157 -8.77 19.04 19.24
N GLY A 158 -8.44 20.26 18.81
CA GLY A 158 -9.10 20.92 17.68
C GLY A 158 -8.51 20.62 16.30
N SER A 159 -7.41 19.86 16.22
CA SER A 159 -6.68 19.66 14.96
C SER A 159 -6.18 18.23 14.81
N PRO A 160 -6.35 17.58 13.65
CA PRO A 160 -5.75 16.29 13.40
C PRO A 160 -4.24 16.43 13.12
N HIS A 161 -3.42 15.69 13.85
CA HIS A 161 -1.97 15.69 13.72
C HIS A 161 -1.39 14.41 13.14
N VAL A 162 -2.12 13.31 13.22
CA VAL A 162 -1.75 11.99 12.69
C VAL A 162 -2.78 11.56 11.65
N HIS A 163 -2.32 11.01 10.53
CA HIS A 163 -3.21 10.48 9.49
C HIS A 163 -4.12 9.36 10.03
N GLY A 164 -5.34 9.26 9.51
CA GLY A 164 -6.13 8.05 9.59
C GLY A 164 -5.64 7.07 8.53
N PHE A 165 -5.29 5.87 8.95
CA PHE A 165 -4.89 4.80 8.03
C PHE A 165 -6.05 3.85 7.80
N VAL A 166 -6.10 3.24 6.62
CA VAL A 166 -7.17 2.31 6.23
C VAL A 166 -6.91 0.95 6.87
N ASP A 167 -7.98 0.32 7.37
CA ASP A 167 -7.91 -1.02 7.95
C ASP A 167 -7.55 -2.07 6.89
N MET A 168 -6.92 -3.15 7.34
CA MET A 168 -6.50 -4.26 6.49
C MET A 168 -7.68 -4.90 5.74
N HIS A 169 -8.84 -5.04 6.38
CA HIS A 169 -10.02 -5.64 5.77
C HIS A 169 -10.59 -4.75 4.67
N ASP A 170 -10.64 -3.43 4.92
CA ASP A 170 -11.09 -2.45 3.93
C ASP A 170 -10.17 -2.45 2.69
N ILE A 171 -8.85 -2.57 2.89
CA ILE A 171 -7.90 -2.72 1.77
C ILE A 171 -8.15 -4.02 1.02
N GLY A 172 -8.42 -5.13 1.73
CA GLY A 172 -8.79 -6.41 1.15
C GLY A 172 -10.03 -6.31 0.27
N ASP A 173 -11.07 -5.64 0.76
CA ASP A 173 -12.31 -5.40 0.02
C ASP A 173 -12.06 -4.52 -1.22
N MET A 174 -11.23 -3.48 -1.10
CA MET A 174 -10.83 -2.64 -2.24
C MET A 174 -10.07 -3.45 -3.30
N LEU A 175 -9.23 -4.40 -2.91
CA LEU A 175 -8.55 -5.30 -3.87
C LEU A 175 -9.56 -6.14 -4.65
N VAL A 176 -10.54 -6.74 -3.98
CA VAL A 176 -11.61 -7.52 -4.62
C VAL A 176 -12.45 -6.61 -5.53
N GLN A 177 -12.83 -5.43 -5.05
CA GLN A 177 -13.61 -4.45 -5.82
C GLN A 177 -12.88 -4.00 -7.09
N THR A 178 -11.56 -3.90 -7.07
CA THR A 178 -10.75 -3.51 -8.23
C THR A 178 -10.50 -4.65 -9.21
N GLY A 179 -10.92 -5.87 -8.88
CA GLY A 179 -10.82 -7.03 -9.75
C GLY A 179 -9.60 -7.90 -9.51
N PHE A 180 -8.85 -7.67 -8.44
CA PHE A 180 -7.80 -8.60 -8.03
C PHE A 180 -8.39 -9.91 -7.52
N ALA A 181 -7.66 -11.00 -7.72
CA ALA A 181 -8.00 -12.34 -7.25
C ALA A 181 -7.04 -12.79 -6.15
N ALA A 182 -7.55 -13.69 -5.29
CA ALA A 182 -6.79 -14.33 -4.22
C ALA A 182 -5.97 -13.34 -3.38
N PRO A 183 -6.57 -12.26 -2.85
CA PRO A 183 -5.85 -11.37 -1.95
C PRO A 183 -5.46 -12.12 -0.69
N VAL A 184 -4.18 -12.02 -0.32
CA VAL A 184 -3.66 -12.53 0.94
C VAL A 184 -3.10 -11.35 1.70
N MET A 185 -3.60 -11.17 2.90
CA MET A 185 -3.23 -10.05 3.77
C MET A 185 -2.75 -10.58 5.11
N ASP A 186 -1.74 -9.96 5.67
CA ASP A 186 -1.38 -10.13 7.06
C ASP A 186 -0.92 -8.81 7.69
N MET A 187 -0.83 -8.79 9.00
CA MET A 187 -0.49 -7.61 9.76
C MET A 187 0.52 -7.95 10.86
N GLU A 188 1.47 -7.05 11.06
CA GLU A 188 2.39 -7.12 12.19
C GLU A 188 2.53 -5.75 12.87
N THR A 189 2.85 -5.76 14.15
CA THR A 189 3.09 -4.54 14.91
C THR A 189 4.59 -4.41 15.20
N VAL A 190 5.16 -3.26 14.85
CA VAL A 190 6.55 -2.91 15.15
C VAL A 190 6.56 -1.67 16.02
N THR A 191 7.30 -1.72 17.13
CA THR A 191 7.49 -0.56 18.01
C THR A 191 8.90 -0.01 17.89
N ILE A 192 9.00 1.25 17.50
CA ILE A 192 10.26 2.02 17.52
C ILE A 192 10.25 2.86 18.80
N THR A 193 11.38 2.95 19.47
CA THR A 193 11.48 3.74 20.69
C THR A 193 12.40 4.95 20.51
N TYR A 194 11.99 6.10 21.05
CA TYR A 194 12.67 7.38 20.93
C TYR A 194 13.07 7.94 22.28
N ALA A 195 14.07 8.82 22.32
CA ALA A 195 14.48 9.50 23.54
C ALA A 195 13.45 10.55 23.96
N ASP A 196 12.90 11.28 22.96
CA ASP A 196 11.98 12.40 23.13
C ASP A 196 11.08 12.55 21.88
N VAL A 197 10.01 13.32 22.03
CA VAL A 197 9.04 13.60 20.96
C VAL A 197 9.66 14.36 19.78
N THR A 198 10.64 15.24 20.05
CA THR A 198 11.32 16.01 19.00
C THR A 198 12.10 15.09 18.06
N THR A 199 12.73 14.07 18.62
CA THR A 199 13.48 13.06 17.84
C THR A 199 12.52 12.23 16.98
N LEU A 200 11.38 11.81 17.53
CA LEU A 200 10.32 11.15 16.78
C LEU A 200 9.82 12.04 15.62
N ALA A 201 9.46 13.29 15.92
CA ALA A 201 8.93 14.23 14.91
C ALA A 201 9.95 14.48 13.78
N ARG A 202 11.24 14.57 14.12
CA ARG A 202 12.32 14.73 13.14
C ARG A 202 12.48 13.50 12.25
N ASP A 203 12.37 12.30 12.81
CA ASP A 203 12.46 11.05 12.07
C ASP A 203 11.28 10.90 11.10
N LEU A 204 10.04 11.13 11.55
CA LEU A 204 8.84 11.13 10.71
C LEU A 204 8.95 12.15 9.57
N LYS A 205 9.43 13.35 9.87
CA LYS A 205 9.64 14.38 8.83
C LYS A 205 10.69 13.97 7.80
N SER A 206 11.79 13.38 8.25
CA SER A 206 12.90 12.99 7.37
C SER A 206 12.54 11.82 6.45
N SER A 207 11.60 10.96 6.86
CA SER A 207 11.08 9.84 6.08
C SER A 207 9.95 10.24 5.12
N GLY A 208 9.48 11.48 5.19
CA GLY A 208 8.37 11.97 4.36
C GLY A 208 6.98 11.65 4.93
N GLU A 209 6.91 11.20 6.18
CA GLU A 209 5.66 10.88 6.89
C GLU A 209 5.15 12.08 7.72
N ALA A 210 5.48 13.30 7.29
CA ALA A 210 4.98 14.51 7.92
C ALA A 210 3.48 14.67 7.67
N ASN A 211 2.78 15.33 8.60
CA ASN A 211 1.34 15.58 8.50
C ASN A 211 1.00 16.39 7.23
N ALA A 212 0.36 15.75 6.27
CA ALA A 212 -0.10 16.34 5.01
C ALA A 212 -1.64 16.52 4.95
N LEU A 213 -2.36 16.32 6.05
CA LEU A 213 -3.82 16.44 6.12
C LEU A 213 -4.27 17.86 5.72
N THR A 214 -5.34 17.95 4.94
CA THR A 214 -5.95 19.24 4.56
C THR A 214 -6.49 20.00 5.77
N ALA A 215 -7.01 19.28 6.77
CA ALA A 215 -7.52 19.78 8.03
C ALA A 215 -6.44 20.06 9.09
N ARG A 216 -5.15 19.84 8.76
CA ARG A 216 -4.06 20.11 9.70
C ARG A 216 -4.01 21.58 10.13
N ARG A 217 -3.51 21.83 11.31
CA ARG A 217 -3.18 23.20 11.76
C ARG A 217 -2.24 23.87 10.75
N ARG A 218 -2.62 25.05 10.26
CA ARG A 218 -1.81 25.85 9.31
C ARG A 218 -0.95 26.91 10.00
N GLY A 219 -1.24 27.22 11.28
CA GLY A 219 -0.45 28.16 12.08
C GLY A 219 0.80 27.53 12.67
N LEU A 220 1.70 28.37 13.17
CA LEU A 220 2.90 27.91 13.88
C LEU A 220 2.50 27.17 15.17
N SER A 221 3.15 26.06 15.43
CA SER A 221 3.04 25.33 16.71
C SER A 221 3.86 26.08 17.76
N GLY A 222 3.17 26.76 18.69
CA GLY A 222 3.82 27.51 19.77
C GLY A 222 4.47 26.58 20.81
N ARG A 223 5.31 27.16 21.66
CA ARG A 223 6.00 26.43 22.75
C ARG A 223 5.03 25.72 23.68
N ALA A 224 3.87 26.29 23.95
CA ALA A 224 2.85 25.71 24.83
C ALA A 224 2.31 24.38 24.26
N LEU A 225 2.05 24.31 22.95
CA LEU A 225 1.62 23.09 22.29
C LEU A 225 2.68 21.97 22.40
N TRP A 226 3.93 22.30 22.15
CA TRP A 226 5.02 21.32 22.28
C TRP A 226 5.21 20.85 23.71
N ALA A 227 5.09 21.74 24.70
CA ALA A 227 5.16 21.37 26.12
C ALA A 227 3.99 20.48 26.55
N GLY A 228 2.76 20.77 26.08
CA GLY A 228 1.58 19.93 26.30
C GLY A 228 1.72 18.55 25.65
N LEU A 229 2.20 18.52 24.42
CA LEU A 229 2.46 17.27 23.71
C LEU A 229 3.51 16.41 24.42
N ASP A 230 4.61 17.03 24.86
CA ASP A 230 5.67 16.33 25.57
C ASP A 230 5.15 15.74 26.88
N ALA A 231 4.40 16.53 27.67
CA ALA A 231 3.77 16.06 28.92
C ALA A 231 2.80 14.90 28.68
N ALA A 232 1.93 15.00 27.66
CA ALA A 232 0.96 13.94 27.36
C ALA A 232 1.65 12.66 26.84
N TYR A 233 2.72 12.82 26.06
CA TYR A 233 3.44 11.66 25.52
C TYR A 233 4.32 10.98 26.58
N GLU A 234 4.81 11.71 27.60
CA GLU A 234 5.55 11.16 28.74
C GLU A 234 4.77 10.05 29.49
N LEU A 235 3.44 10.09 29.49
CA LEU A 235 2.59 9.05 30.07
C LEU A 235 2.79 7.66 29.43
N TRP A 236 3.30 7.64 28.20
CA TRP A 236 3.60 6.42 27.43
C TRP A 236 5.01 5.89 27.66
N ARG A 237 5.88 6.64 28.37
CA ARG A 237 7.28 6.23 28.57
C ARG A 237 7.39 4.86 29.24
N ARG A 238 8.20 4.00 28.63
CA ARG A 238 8.53 2.66 29.14
C ARG A 238 10.05 2.49 29.07
N ASP A 239 10.65 1.97 30.10
CA ASP A 239 12.10 1.72 30.19
C ASP A 239 12.97 2.92 29.75
N GLY A 240 12.56 4.12 30.16
CA GLY A 240 13.25 5.37 29.81
C GLY A 240 13.08 5.83 28.35
N ARG A 241 12.22 5.18 27.56
CA ARG A 241 12.00 5.48 26.12
C ARG A 241 10.53 5.74 25.82
N LEU A 242 10.28 6.56 24.81
CA LEU A 242 8.94 6.80 24.26
C LEU A 242 8.66 5.80 23.12
N PRO A 243 7.63 4.97 23.21
CA PRO A 243 7.26 4.04 22.15
C PRO A 243 6.55 4.79 21.02
N ALA A 244 6.77 4.38 19.79
CA ALA A 244 5.95 4.73 18.62
C ALA A 244 5.58 3.44 17.92
N THR A 245 4.31 3.11 17.94
CA THR A 245 3.77 1.89 17.33
C THR A 245 3.54 2.10 15.84
N PHE A 246 3.93 1.12 15.05
CA PHE A 246 3.64 1.03 13.62
C PHE A 246 2.95 -0.28 13.34
N GLU A 247 1.74 -0.22 12.88
CA GLU A 247 1.00 -1.36 12.35
C GLU A 247 1.31 -1.47 10.87
N ILE A 248 1.94 -2.57 10.48
CA ILE A 248 2.37 -2.82 9.12
C ILE A 248 1.41 -3.85 8.51
N VAL A 249 0.70 -3.44 7.49
CA VAL A 249 -0.13 -4.33 6.69
C VAL A 249 0.66 -4.75 5.46
N HIS A 250 0.81 -6.04 5.26
CA HIS A 250 1.37 -6.65 4.06
C HIS A 250 0.25 -7.26 3.23
N GLY A 251 0.34 -7.11 1.92
CA GLY A 251 -0.61 -7.71 1.02
C GLY A 251 -0.01 -8.14 -0.30
N HIS A 252 -0.60 -9.19 -0.89
CA HIS A 252 -0.40 -9.51 -2.28
C HIS A 252 -1.69 -9.99 -2.93
N ALA A 253 -1.81 -9.78 -4.23
CA ALA A 253 -2.96 -10.20 -5.01
C ALA A 253 -2.59 -10.35 -6.49
N TRP A 254 -3.38 -11.12 -7.23
CA TRP A 254 -3.12 -11.43 -8.63
C TRP A 254 -4.12 -10.76 -9.55
N LYS A 255 -3.69 -10.33 -10.73
CA LYS A 255 -4.62 -9.97 -11.79
C LYS A 255 -5.11 -11.23 -12.49
N PRO A 256 -6.39 -11.61 -12.34
CA PRO A 256 -6.90 -12.85 -12.92
C PRO A 256 -6.98 -12.78 -14.44
N ARG A 257 -7.08 -13.95 -15.07
CA ARG A 257 -7.51 -14.03 -16.47
C ARG A 257 -8.96 -13.52 -16.60
N PRO A 258 -9.29 -12.78 -17.65
CA PRO A 258 -10.69 -12.46 -17.94
C PRO A 258 -11.52 -13.74 -17.98
N ARG A 259 -12.62 -13.76 -17.23
CA ARG A 259 -13.57 -14.87 -17.36
C ARG A 259 -14.17 -14.81 -18.75
N PRO A 260 -14.21 -15.93 -19.50
CA PRO A 260 -14.98 -15.95 -20.74
C PRO A 260 -16.43 -15.58 -20.42
N ALA A 261 -17.04 -14.73 -21.25
CA ALA A 261 -18.45 -14.44 -21.13
C ALA A 261 -19.22 -15.80 -21.14
N PRO A 262 -20.22 -15.99 -20.28
CA PRO A 262 -21.01 -17.20 -20.31
C PRO A 262 -21.64 -17.32 -21.69
N THR A 263 -21.18 -18.31 -22.46
CA THR A 263 -21.61 -18.55 -23.83
C THR A 263 -23.00 -19.19 -23.91
N ASP A 264 -23.57 -19.55 -22.76
CA ASP A 264 -24.86 -20.25 -22.71
C ASP A 264 -25.67 -19.73 -21.50
N VAL A 265 -26.35 -18.63 -21.69
CA VAL A 265 -27.47 -18.26 -20.82
C VAL A 265 -28.66 -19.11 -21.28
N GLN A 266 -28.77 -20.34 -20.80
CA GLN A 266 -30.04 -21.07 -20.94
C GLN A 266 -31.12 -20.34 -20.13
N PRO A 267 -32.19 -19.83 -20.78
CA PRO A 267 -33.25 -19.19 -20.05
C PRO A 267 -33.92 -20.27 -19.18
N VAL A 268 -33.84 -20.09 -17.87
CA VAL A 268 -34.61 -20.90 -16.91
C VAL A 268 -36.09 -20.57 -17.13
N ARG A 269 -36.82 -21.44 -17.82
CA ARG A 269 -38.27 -21.35 -17.96
C ARG A 269 -38.91 -21.80 -16.65
N PHE A 270 -39.42 -20.89 -15.88
CA PHE A 270 -40.28 -21.21 -14.73
C PHE A 270 -41.63 -21.67 -15.28
N HIS A 271 -41.94 -22.96 -15.18
CA HIS A 271 -43.28 -23.45 -15.40
C HIS A 271 -44.11 -23.13 -14.13
N THR A 272 -44.94 -22.11 -14.20
CA THR A 272 -46.00 -21.93 -13.22
C THR A 272 -47.00 -23.06 -13.39
N SER A 273 -47.03 -23.99 -12.43
CA SER A 273 -48.05 -24.99 -12.36
C SER A 273 -49.42 -24.33 -12.26
N ALA A 274 -50.31 -24.67 -13.17
CA ALA A 274 -51.67 -24.15 -13.20
C ALA A 274 -52.39 -24.40 -11.83
N ARG A 275 -52.98 -23.36 -11.30
CA ARG A 275 -53.81 -23.38 -10.11
C ARG A 275 -54.88 -24.45 -10.29
N MET A 276 -54.88 -25.49 -9.41
CA MET A 276 -56.00 -26.43 -9.32
C MET A 276 -57.28 -25.64 -9.03
N GLN A 277 -58.25 -25.71 -9.95
CA GLN A 277 -59.62 -25.19 -9.70
C GLN A 277 -60.29 -26.03 -8.63
N PRO A 278 -60.99 -25.42 -7.68
CA PRO A 278 -61.79 -26.17 -6.71
C PRO A 278 -62.96 -26.82 -7.41
N LYS A 279 -63.14 -28.13 -7.22
CA LYS A 279 -64.32 -28.90 -7.66
C LYS A 279 -65.54 -28.34 -6.94
N THR A 280 -66.41 -27.71 -7.69
CA THR A 280 -67.79 -27.39 -7.24
C THR A 280 -68.56 -28.71 -7.14
N GLY A 281 -68.79 -29.16 -5.93
CA GLY A 281 -69.69 -30.29 -5.69
C GLY A 281 -71.16 -29.90 -5.96
N HIS A 282 -71.77 -30.54 -6.93
CA HIS A 282 -73.23 -30.53 -7.10
C HIS A 282 -73.83 -31.52 -6.10
N GLY A 283 -74.48 -30.96 -5.05
CA GLY A 283 -75.35 -31.73 -4.26
C GLY A 283 -76.75 -31.83 -4.92
N SER A 284 -77.10 -33.02 -5.40
CA SER A 284 -78.44 -33.31 -5.79
C SER A 284 -79.24 -33.73 -4.54
N GLY A 285 -80.14 -32.91 -4.09
CA GLY A 285 -81.17 -33.31 -3.18
C GLY A 285 -82.33 -33.94 -3.94
N GLY A 286 -82.74 -35.10 -3.51
CA GLY A 286 -83.97 -35.73 -3.96
C GLY A 286 -84.73 -36.23 -2.77
N GLY A 287 -85.97 -35.95 -2.75
CA GLY A 287 -86.96 -36.61 -1.95
C GLY A 287 -87.69 -35.75 -0.95
#